data_49138a6e50e908600ba0c866ad2bf965
#
_entry.id   49138a6e50e908600ba0c866ad2bf965
#
_cell.length_a   1.000
_cell.length_b   1.000
_cell.length_c   1.000
_cell.angle_alpha   90.00
_cell.angle_beta   90.00
_cell.angle_gamma   90.00
#
_symmetry.space_group_name_H-M   'P 1'
#
loop_
_entity.id
_entity.type
_entity.pdbx_description
1 polymer ?
#
loop_
_entity_poly.entity_id
_entity_poly.type
_entity_poly.pdbx_seq_one_letter_code
_entity_poly.pdbx_strand_id
1 'polypeptide(L)'
;MISTFILVIAAVVSIFISRVIPQISVNYLSLLVGMVLFCVPILGNHIEKFNSEIFIGLIVAPLLFFEGQATRLNVVGQEFKHIIQTTVVLVILAMIVAGFSLAALGVVSLPLAFILAAISTPTDATAMESVTNGLEMPTTEGTFLKMESLFNDASGIILLNMAVLWYANGYINYGQTMMDFMISAGGGVLFGFVSAWILVLSRQVWLRSSYNALNASLLIYIITPFILYYAAEALHVSGIIAVVVAGLVHNAEAQRSRLLNSQQVHFAFDLVSMITEIFNSMVFVVLGFMFIQILVNDHFGHGSLNFLMIGVVLYVSTVLVRY
;
A
#
# COMPACT_ATOMS: atom_id res chain seq x y z
N MET A 1 3.00 20.28 5.82
CA MET A 1 2.94 20.13 7.29
C MET A 1 1.52 20.24 7.84
N ILE A 2 0.77 21.32 7.56
CA ILE A 2 -0.62 21.45 8.06
C ILE A 2 -1.51 20.32 7.54
N SER A 3 -1.41 19.95 6.27
CA SER A 3 -2.16 18.86 5.66
C SER A 3 -1.94 17.49 6.38
N THR A 4 -0.69 17.16 6.67
CA THR A 4 -0.34 15.91 7.35
C THR A 4 -0.90 15.89 8.78
N PHE A 5 -0.86 17.03 9.47
CA PHE A 5 -1.41 17.16 10.81
C PHE A 5 -2.94 17.00 10.83
N ILE A 6 -3.63 17.59 9.84
CA ILE A 6 -5.09 17.44 9.68
C ILE A 6 -5.43 15.95 9.44
N LEU A 7 -4.67 15.26 8.57
CA LEU A 7 -4.90 13.86 8.27
C LEU A 7 -4.69 12.96 9.49
N VAL A 8 -3.65 13.22 10.30
CA VAL A 8 -3.42 12.48 11.55
C VAL A 8 -4.58 12.68 12.53
N ILE A 9 -5.02 13.93 12.74
CA ILE A 9 -6.16 14.21 13.61
C ILE A 9 -7.42 13.49 13.11
N ALA A 10 -7.70 13.55 11.80
CA ALA A 10 -8.84 12.91 11.21
C ALA A 10 -8.81 11.39 11.39
N ALA A 11 -7.63 10.76 11.18
CA ALA A 11 -7.44 9.34 11.41
C ALA A 11 -7.69 8.96 12.87
N VAL A 12 -7.10 9.71 13.81
CA VAL A 12 -7.28 9.46 15.25
C VAL A 12 -8.75 9.62 15.66
N VAL A 13 -9.45 10.64 15.15
CA VAL A 13 -10.89 10.83 15.39
C VAL A 13 -11.70 9.65 14.83
N SER A 14 -11.38 9.17 13.63
CA SER A 14 -12.05 8.02 13.03
C SER A 14 -11.87 6.76 13.86
N ILE A 15 -10.63 6.49 14.33
CA ILE A 15 -10.33 5.37 15.22
C ILE A 15 -11.09 5.49 16.53
N PHE A 16 -11.13 6.68 17.12
CA PHE A 16 -11.86 6.92 18.36
C PHE A 16 -13.36 6.66 18.21
N ILE A 17 -13.97 7.17 17.12
CA ILE A 17 -15.39 6.96 16.83
C ILE A 17 -15.67 5.45 16.63
N SER A 18 -14.80 4.73 15.93
CA SER A 18 -14.95 3.28 15.73
C SER A 18 -14.93 2.50 17.06
N ARG A 19 -14.13 2.95 18.05
CA ARG A 19 -14.14 2.33 19.39
C ARG A 19 -15.45 2.58 20.15
N VAL A 20 -16.14 3.69 19.86
CA VAL A 20 -17.45 4.00 20.45
C VAL A 20 -18.58 3.27 19.71
N ILE A 21 -18.44 3.09 18.39
CA ILE A 21 -19.44 2.42 17.54
C ILE A 21 -18.78 1.19 16.88
N PRO A 22 -18.62 0.07 17.59
CA PRO A 22 -17.89 -1.09 17.11
C PRO A 22 -18.55 -1.83 15.94
N GLN A 23 -19.77 -1.44 15.58
CA GLN A 23 -20.52 -2.01 14.44
C GLN A 23 -20.01 -1.52 13.08
N ILE A 24 -19.27 -0.40 13.05
CA ILE A 24 -18.76 0.21 11.82
C ILE A 24 -17.23 0.09 11.81
N SER A 25 -16.70 -0.49 10.75
CA SER A 25 -15.25 -0.57 10.57
C SER A 25 -14.59 0.80 10.53
N VAL A 26 -13.38 0.91 11.08
CA VAL A 26 -12.52 2.11 11.07
C VAL A 26 -12.38 2.66 9.65
N ASN A 27 -12.23 1.79 8.65
CA ASN A 27 -12.01 2.18 7.26
C ASN A 27 -13.20 2.96 6.68
N TYR A 28 -14.42 2.50 6.93
CA TYR A 28 -15.62 3.24 6.49
C TYR A 28 -15.78 4.57 7.21
N LEU A 29 -15.50 4.62 8.52
CA LEU A 29 -15.54 5.87 9.27
C LEU A 29 -14.49 6.85 8.79
N SER A 30 -13.27 6.38 8.51
CA SER A 30 -12.19 7.21 7.97
C SER A 30 -12.55 7.79 6.61
N LEU A 31 -13.16 6.99 5.74
CA LEU A 31 -13.66 7.44 4.45
C LEU A 31 -14.74 8.52 4.60
N LEU A 32 -15.73 8.33 5.50
CA LEU A 32 -16.76 9.33 5.79
C LEU A 32 -16.19 10.61 6.37
N VAL A 33 -15.22 10.51 7.31
CA VAL A 33 -14.54 11.68 7.86
C VAL A 33 -13.79 12.44 6.76
N GLY A 34 -13.14 11.74 5.83
CA GLY A 34 -12.50 12.34 4.66
C GLY A 34 -13.48 13.12 3.78
N MET A 35 -14.66 12.55 3.53
CA MET A 35 -15.75 13.23 2.78
C MET A 35 -16.21 14.49 3.49
N VAL A 36 -16.40 14.43 4.81
CA VAL A 36 -16.80 15.60 5.63
C VAL A 36 -15.73 16.68 5.64
N LEU A 37 -14.45 16.32 5.69
CA LEU A 37 -13.33 17.25 5.64
C LEU A 37 -13.33 18.08 4.36
N PHE A 38 -13.69 17.52 3.23
CA PHE A 38 -13.84 18.29 1.98
C PHE A 38 -14.91 19.36 2.08
N CYS A 39 -16.02 19.09 2.78
CA CYS A 39 -17.12 20.04 2.97
C CYS A 39 -16.74 21.23 3.88
N VAL A 40 -15.58 21.18 4.57
CA VAL A 40 -15.08 22.29 5.41
C VAL A 40 -14.02 23.07 4.63
N PRO A 41 -14.34 24.24 4.04
CA PRO A 41 -13.45 24.96 3.12
C PRO A 41 -12.08 25.31 3.70
N ILE A 42 -12.04 25.62 5.01
CA ILE A 42 -10.79 25.98 5.73
C ILE A 42 -9.81 24.79 5.74
N LEU A 43 -10.29 23.57 5.88
CA LEU A 43 -9.48 22.35 5.94
C LEU A 43 -9.20 21.79 4.53
N GLY A 44 -10.20 21.85 3.63
CA GLY A 44 -10.10 21.38 2.26
C GLY A 44 -8.99 22.04 1.47
N ASN A 45 -8.90 23.38 1.51
CA ASN A 45 -7.85 24.15 0.81
C ASN A 45 -6.41 23.81 1.21
N HIS A 46 -6.21 23.23 2.39
CA HIS A 46 -4.89 22.78 2.85
C HIS A 46 -4.56 21.35 2.35
N ILE A 47 -5.57 20.54 2.10
CA ILE A 47 -5.40 19.16 1.62
C ILE A 47 -5.26 19.14 0.09
N GLU A 48 -5.85 20.07 -0.66
CA GLU A 48 -5.71 20.20 -2.12
C GLU A 48 -4.26 20.33 -2.61
N LYS A 49 -3.37 20.87 -1.76
CA LYS A 49 -1.92 21.01 -2.07
C LYS A 49 -1.10 19.78 -1.67
N PHE A 50 -1.74 18.63 -1.62
CA PHE A 50 -1.13 17.40 -1.18
C PHE A 50 -0.15 16.87 -2.25
N ASN A 51 1.11 16.70 -1.87
CA ASN A 51 2.13 16.13 -2.76
C ASN A 51 2.07 14.60 -2.66
N SER A 52 1.84 13.93 -3.79
CA SER A 52 1.76 12.48 -3.87
C SER A 52 3.05 11.78 -3.42
N GLU A 53 4.24 12.34 -3.70
CA GLU A 53 5.51 11.77 -3.26
C GLU A 53 5.62 11.76 -1.73
N ILE A 54 5.21 12.87 -1.09
CA ILE A 54 5.19 12.96 0.37
C ILE A 54 4.21 11.95 0.96
N PHE A 55 3.05 11.77 0.34
CA PHE A 55 2.05 10.79 0.77
C PHE A 55 2.60 9.36 0.69
N ILE A 56 3.17 9.00 -0.44
CA ILE A 56 3.75 7.67 -0.64
C ILE A 56 4.89 7.45 0.36
N GLY A 57 5.82 8.38 0.50
CA GLY A 57 6.98 8.23 1.37
C GLY A 57 6.68 8.28 2.87
N LEU A 58 5.70 9.10 3.30
CA LEU A 58 5.38 9.26 4.73
C LEU A 58 4.26 8.34 5.24
N ILE A 59 3.39 7.85 4.38
CA ILE A 59 2.23 7.06 4.80
C ILE A 59 2.27 5.66 4.19
N VAL A 60 2.33 5.57 2.85
CA VAL A 60 2.21 4.27 2.17
C VAL A 60 3.45 3.39 2.39
N ALA A 61 4.65 3.94 2.27
CA ALA A 61 5.89 3.17 2.44
C ALA A 61 6.04 2.59 3.86
N PRO A 62 5.84 3.34 4.96
CA PRO A 62 5.81 2.75 6.30
C PRO A 62 4.70 1.74 6.50
N LEU A 63 3.49 1.99 5.97
CA LEU A 63 2.38 1.06 6.03
C LEU A 63 2.76 -0.29 5.44
N LEU A 64 3.27 -0.31 4.22
CA LEU A 64 3.70 -1.52 3.52
C LEU A 64 4.89 -2.23 4.21
N PHE A 65 5.81 -1.47 4.80
CA PHE A 65 6.90 -2.03 5.61
C PHE A 65 6.36 -2.80 6.83
N PHE A 66 5.43 -2.20 7.57
CA PHE A 66 4.86 -2.83 8.76
C PHE A 66 3.93 -4.00 8.42
N GLU A 67 3.19 -3.93 7.32
CA GLU A 67 2.41 -5.06 6.80
C GLU A 67 3.33 -6.22 6.38
N GLY A 68 4.41 -5.93 5.67
CA GLY A 68 5.44 -6.92 5.33
C GLY A 68 6.02 -7.59 6.58
N GLN A 69 6.23 -6.82 7.65
CA GLN A 69 6.71 -7.35 8.91
C GLN A 69 5.66 -8.16 9.68
N ALA A 70 4.39 -7.80 9.62
CA ALA A 70 3.31 -8.55 10.26
C ALA A 70 3.05 -9.92 9.59
N THR A 71 3.63 -10.14 8.41
CA THR A 71 3.37 -11.31 7.58
C THR A 71 4.14 -12.55 8.04
N ARG A 72 3.49 -13.72 8.10
CA ARG A 72 4.12 -14.98 8.55
C ARG A 72 4.95 -15.63 7.47
N LEU A 73 6.28 -15.51 7.55
CA LEU A 73 7.23 -16.06 6.55
C LEU A 73 7.20 -17.58 6.36
N ASN A 74 6.79 -18.35 7.39
CA ASN A 74 6.67 -19.80 7.25
C ASN A 74 5.60 -20.17 6.21
N VAL A 75 4.49 -19.41 6.16
CA VAL A 75 3.44 -19.57 5.14
C VAL A 75 3.93 -19.09 3.78
N VAL A 76 4.67 -17.97 3.75
CA VAL A 76 5.29 -17.43 2.53
C VAL A 76 6.20 -18.49 1.87
N GLY A 77 7.06 -19.13 2.64
CA GLY A 77 7.99 -20.14 2.10
C GLY A 77 7.29 -21.36 1.52
N GLN A 78 6.17 -21.79 2.10
CA GLN A 78 5.39 -22.94 1.64
C GLN A 78 4.54 -22.59 0.41
N GLU A 79 3.93 -21.41 0.39
CA GLU A 79 2.98 -20.97 -0.63
C GLU A 79 3.61 -20.00 -1.67
N PHE A 80 4.92 -19.79 -1.63
CA PHE A 80 5.62 -18.79 -2.45
C PHE A 80 5.32 -18.91 -3.95
N LYS A 81 5.27 -20.15 -4.46
CA LYS A 81 4.95 -20.40 -5.87
C LYS A 81 3.51 -19.99 -6.20
N HIS A 82 2.57 -20.33 -5.34
CA HIS A 82 1.15 -19.95 -5.50
C HIS A 82 0.98 -18.45 -5.37
N ILE A 83 1.64 -17.81 -4.40
CA ILE A 83 1.62 -16.34 -4.21
C ILE A 83 2.12 -15.63 -5.47
N ILE A 84 3.28 -16.01 -6.02
CA ILE A 84 3.78 -15.41 -7.25
C ILE A 84 2.84 -15.65 -8.43
N GLN A 85 2.33 -16.85 -8.60
CA GLN A 85 1.42 -17.16 -9.70
C GLN A 85 0.13 -16.35 -9.61
N THR A 86 -0.52 -16.30 -8.45
CA THR A 86 -1.77 -15.53 -8.27
C THR A 86 -1.52 -14.04 -8.32
N THR A 87 -0.44 -13.55 -7.71
CA THR A 87 -0.19 -12.11 -7.62
C THR A 87 0.29 -11.53 -8.95
N VAL A 88 1.34 -12.11 -9.54
CA VAL A 88 1.95 -11.52 -10.74
C VAL A 88 1.13 -11.86 -11.99
N VAL A 89 0.79 -13.14 -12.19
CA VAL A 89 0.09 -13.59 -13.40
C VAL A 89 -1.34 -13.05 -13.42
N LEU A 90 -2.05 -13.13 -12.28
CA LEU A 90 -3.43 -12.71 -12.19
C LEU A 90 -3.57 -11.19 -12.36
N VAL A 91 -2.66 -10.40 -11.79
CA VAL A 91 -2.65 -8.94 -11.93
C VAL A 91 -2.38 -8.53 -13.37
N ILE A 92 -1.41 -9.15 -14.03
CA ILE A 92 -1.13 -8.90 -15.45
C ILE A 92 -2.33 -9.27 -16.32
N LEU A 93 -2.95 -10.43 -16.10
CA LEU A 93 -4.13 -10.86 -16.84
C LEU A 93 -5.32 -9.91 -16.58
N ALA A 94 -5.56 -9.54 -15.33
CA ALA A 94 -6.62 -8.61 -14.97
C ALA A 94 -6.41 -7.24 -15.65
N MET A 95 -5.19 -6.72 -15.63
CA MET A 95 -4.86 -5.47 -16.31
C MET A 95 -5.07 -5.57 -17.83
N ILE A 96 -4.67 -6.67 -18.47
CA ILE A 96 -4.84 -6.88 -19.91
C ILE A 96 -6.33 -6.94 -20.25
N VAL A 97 -7.09 -7.78 -19.56
CA VAL A 97 -8.53 -7.94 -19.81
C VAL A 97 -9.28 -6.64 -19.55
N ALA A 98 -9.06 -6.00 -18.41
CA ALA A 98 -9.70 -4.75 -18.04
C ALA A 98 -9.31 -3.61 -19.01
N GLY A 99 -8.02 -3.49 -19.37
CA GLY A 99 -7.51 -2.48 -20.27
C GLY A 99 -8.11 -2.60 -21.69
N PHE A 100 -8.14 -3.80 -22.27
CA PHE A 100 -8.76 -4.01 -23.56
C PHE A 100 -10.29 -3.88 -23.53
N SER A 101 -10.95 -4.36 -22.48
CA SER A 101 -12.39 -4.19 -22.30
C SER A 101 -12.78 -2.73 -22.25
N LEU A 102 -12.00 -1.92 -21.52
CA LEU A 102 -12.23 -0.48 -21.43
C LEU A 102 -11.94 0.25 -22.74
N ALA A 103 -10.84 -0.11 -23.43
CA ALA A 103 -10.51 0.46 -24.74
C ALA A 103 -11.57 0.13 -25.80
N ALA A 104 -12.20 -1.04 -25.75
CA ALA A 104 -13.26 -1.45 -26.67
C ALA A 104 -14.53 -0.58 -26.56
N LEU A 105 -14.74 0.10 -25.44
CA LEU A 105 -15.84 1.07 -25.29
C LEU A 105 -15.61 2.35 -26.10
N GLY A 106 -14.38 2.62 -26.57
CA GLY A 106 -14.05 3.81 -27.36
C GLY A 106 -14.13 5.14 -26.60
N VAL A 107 -14.25 5.10 -25.27
CA VAL A 107 -14.40 6.29 -24.40
C VAL A 107 -13.05 6.89 -24.05
N VAL A 108 -12.02 6.06 -23.96
CA VAL A 108 -10.66 6.45 -23.56
C VAL A 108 -9.62 5.88 -24.54
N SER A 109 -8.46 6.55 -24.65
CA SER A 109 -7.35 6.03 -25.45
C SER A 109 -6.78 4.75 -24.85
N LEU A 110 -6.21 3.89 -25.67
CA LEU A 110 -5.66 2.60 -25.23
C LEU A 110 -4.67 2.73 -24.05
N PRO A 111 -3.67 3.63 -24.09
CA PRO A 111 -2.77 3.78 -22.93
C PRO A 111 -3.48 4.24 -21.66
N LEU A 112 -4.46 5.13 -21.77
CA LEU A 112 -5.25 5.60 -20.63
C LEU A 112 -6.13 4.48 -20.06
N ALA A 113 -6.69 3.61 -20.92
CA ALA A 113 -7.42 2.42 -20.48
C ALA A 113 -6.53 1.48 -19.64
N PHE A 114 -5.27 1.30 -20.04
CA PHE A 114 -4.31 0.49 -19.27
C PHE A 114 -3.87 1.16 -17.97
N ILE A 115 -3.76 2.49 -17.91
CA ILE A 115 -3.55 3.22 -16.65
C ILE A 115 -4.68 2.94 -15.67
N LEU A 116 -5.94 3.10 -16.11
CA LEU A 116 -7.11 2.87 -15.29
C LEU A 116 -7.24 1.40 -14.86
N ALA A 117 -6.93 0.48 -15.75
CA ALA A 117 -6.87 -0.95 -15.44
C ALA A 117 -5.80 -1.24 -14.37
N ALA A 118 -4.58 -0.71 -14.50
CA ALA A 118 -3.51 -0.91 -13.53
C ALA A 118 -3.88 -0.40 -12.12
N ILE A 119 -4.59 0.74 -12.03
CA ILE A 119 -5.07 1.29 -10.77
C ILE A 119 -6.15 0.39 -10.12
N SER A 120 -6.98 -0.26 -10.94
CA SER A 120 -8.13 -1.05 -10.44
C SER A 120 -7.80 -2.51 -10.13
N THR A 121 -6.63 -3.01 -10.51
CA THR A 121 -6.27 -4.43 -10.33
C THR A 121 -5.78 -4.79 -8.93
N PRO A 122 -5.08 -3.94 -8.15
CA PRO A 122 -4.71 -4.27 -6.78
C PRO A 122 -5.93 -4.47 -5.88
N THR A 123 -5.77 -5.33 -4.86
CA THR A 123 -6.81 -5.64 -3.88
C THR A 123 -6.29 -5.42 -2.48
N ASP A 124 -7.16 -4.90 -1.61
CA ASP A 124 -6.85 -4.59 -0.22
C ASP A 124 -7.38 -5.68 0.72
N ALA A 125 -6.48 -6.36 1.42
CA ALA A 125 -6.83 -7.36 2.42
C ALA A 125 -7.52 -6.74 3.64
N THR A 126 -7.23 -5.48 3.98
CA THR A 126 -7.85 -4.79 5.13
C THR A 126 -9.30 -4.44 4.85
N ALA A 127 -9.65 -4.12 3.60
CA ALA A 127 -11.03 -3.95 3.19
C ALA A 127 -11.83 -5.25 3.38
N MET A 128 -11.24 -6.39 3.06
CA MET A 128 -11.87 -7.70 3.26
C MET A 128 -12.07 -8.01 4.75
N GLU A 129 -11.09 -7.78 5.61
CA GLU A 129 -11.24 -7.92 7.06
C GLU A 129 -12.37 -7.04 7.62
N SER A 130 -12.53 -5.85 7.05
CA SER A 130 -13.59 -4.91 7.42
C SER A 130 -14.99 -5.40 7.04
N VAL A 131 -15.14 -6.08 5.91
CA VAL A 131 -16.43 -6.61 5.44
C VAL A 131 -16.82 -7.88 6.20
N THR A 132 -15.85 -8.70 6.57
CA THR A 132 -16.10 -9.96 7.29
C THR A 132 -16.46 -9.76 8.76
N ASN A 133 -16.45 -8.51 9.27
CA ASN A 133 -16.84 -8.15 10.65
C ASN A 133 -16.14 -9.01 11.73
N GLY A 134 -14.87 -9.31 11.52
CA GLY A 134 -14.09 -10.10 12.49
C GLY A 134 -14.42 -11.59 12.50
N LEU A 135 -15.03 -12.14 11.46
CA LEU A 135 -15.07 -13.58 11.26
C LEU A 135 -13.63 -14.07 11.19
N GLU A 136 -13.24 -14.91 12.13
CA GLU A 136 -11.90 -15.49 12.17
C GLU A 136 -11.71 -16.36 10.92
N MET A 137 -10.94 -15.85 9.97
CA MET A 137 -10.45 -16.70 8.88
C MET A 137 -9.38 -17.65 9.40
N PRO A 138 -9.33 -18.88 8.84
CA PRO A 138 -8.20 -19.76 9.12
C PRO A 138 -6.89 -19.01 8.88
N THR A 139 -5.92 -19.22 9.76
CA THR A 139 -4.66 -18.44 9.79
C THR A 139 -3.85 -18.52 8.50
N THR A 140 -3.99 -19.62 7.76
CA THR A 140 -3.29 -19.85 6.48
C THR A 140 -3.88 -18.97 5.38
N GLU A 141 -5.20 -19.01 5.22
CA GLU A 141 -5.92 -18.24 4.20
C GLU A 141 -5.81 -16.73 4.44
N GLY A 142 -5.94 -16.29 5.69
CA GLY A 142 -5.75 -14.89 6.04
C GLY A 142 -4.33 -14.40 5.76
N THR A 143 -3.31 -15.23 6.00
CA THR A 143 -1.92 -14.90 5.67
C THR A 143 -1.71 -14.87 4.16
N PHE A 144 -2.28 -15.82 3.42
CA PHE A 144 -2.19 -15.87 1.96
C PHE A 144 -2.80 -14.61 1.33
N LEU A 145 -3.98 -14.19 1.77
CA LEU A 145 -4.64 -12.99 1.28
C LEU A 145 -3.85 -11.70 1.59
N LYS A 146 -3.26 -11.60 2.79
CA LYS A 146 -2.37 -10.48 3.13
C LYS A 146 -1.14 -10.43 2.23
N MET A 147 -0.57 -11.59 1.92
CA MET A 147 0.57 -11.69 1.01
C MET A 147 0.19 -11.36 -0.43
N GLU A 148 -0.96 -11.89 -0.88
CA GLU A 148 -1.47 -11.58 -2.21
C GLU A 148 -1.66 -10.06 -2.36
N SER A 149 -2.30 -9.40 -1.41
CA SER A 149 -2.51 -7.96 -1.40
C SER A 149 -1.18 -7.19 -1.43
N LEU A 150 -0.25 -7.51 -0.55
CA LEU A 150 1.04 -6.83 -0.46
C LEU A 150 1.86 -6.89 -1.76
N PHE A 151 1.93 -8.06 -2.41
CA PHE A 151 2.63 -8.22 -3.68
C PHE A 151 1.84 -7.67 -4.87
N ASN A 152 0.53 -7.70 -4.79
CA ASN A 152 -0.38 -7.17 -5.78
C ASN A 152 -0.26 -5.65 -5.88
N ASP A 153 -0.21 -4.94 -4.74
CA ASP A 153 0.00 -3.50 -4.69
C ASP A 153 1.34 -3.11 -5.34
N ALA A 154 2.42 -3.80 -4.98
CA ALA A 154 3.72 -3.57 -5.59
C ALA A 154 3.70 -3.81 -7.11
N SER A 155 3.08 -4.90 -7.56
CA SER A 155 2.94 -5.23 -8.98
C SER A 155 2.07 -4.21 -9.73
N GLY A 156 0.96 -3.76 -9.11
CA GLY A 156 0.07 -2.74 -9.68
C GLY A 156 0.75 -1.41 -9.90
N ILE A 157 1.57 -0.95 -8.95
CA ILE A 157 2.33 0.30 -9.09
C ILE A 157 3.34 0.22 -10.24
N ILE A 158 4.00 -0.90 -10.41
CA ILE A 158 4.94 -1.11 -11.50
C ILE A 158 4.22 -1.08 -12.85
N LEU A 159 3.10 -1.80 -12.97
CA LEU A 159 2.30 -1.82 -14.19
C LEU A 159 1.70 -0.45 -14.50
N LEU A 160 1.31 0.30 -13.46
CA LEU A 160 0.87 1.69 -13.58
C LEU A 160 1.97 2.57 -14.17
N ASN A 161 3.19 2.51 -13.64
CA ASN A 161 4.32 3.28 -14.14
C ASN A 161 4.62 2.95 -15.61
N MET A 162 4.57 1.67 -16.00
CA MET A 162 4.72 1.27 -17.39
C MET A 162 3.63 1.86 -18.29
N ALA A 163 2.37 1.83 -17.86
CA ALA A 163 1.25 2.39 -18.62
C ALA A 163 1.33 3.92 -18.72
N VAL A 164 1.78 4.61 -17.67
CA VAL A 164 2.02 6.06 -17.66
C VAL A 164 3.13 6.44 -18.64
N LEU A 165 4.24 5.72 -18.66
CA LEU A 165 5.33 5.92 -19.62
C LEU A 165 4.84 5.71 -21.06
N TRP A 166 4.01 4.70 -21.30
CA TRP A 166 3.38 4.49 -22.60
C TRP A 166 2.52 5.67 -23.01
N TYR A 167 1.67 6.15 -22.09
CA TYR A 167 0.83 7.31 -22.35
C TYR A 167 1.64 8.57 -22.67
N ALA A 168 2.72 8.81 -21.90
CA ALA A 168 3.56 10.00 -22.05
C ALA A 168 4.38 9.99 -23.36
N ASN A 169 4.91 8.84 -23.75
CA ASN A 169 5.80 8.72 -24.89
C ASN A 169 5.06 8.42 -26.22
N GLY A 170 3.79 8.01 -26.16
CA GLY A 170 2.99 7.61 -27.32
C GLY A 170 3.38 6.27 -27.97
N TYR A 171 4.48 5.66 -27.53
CA TYR A 171 4.94 4.34 -27.99
C TYR A 171 5.56 3.56 -26.85
N ILE A 172 5.54 2.23 -26.96
CA ILE A 172 6.24 1.34 -26.02
C ILE A 172 7.52 0.84 -26.68
N ASN A 173 8.65 1.22 -26.12
CA ASN A 173 9.90 0.52 -26.38
C ASN A 173 9.99 -0.67 -25.42
N TYR A 174 9.42 -1.83 -25.82
CA TYR A 174 9.33 -3.01 -24.95
C TYR A 174 10.67 -3.41 -24.32
N GLY A 175 11.78 -3.32 -25.06
CA GLY A 175 13.09 -3.68 -24.57
C GLY A 175 13.58 -2.73 -23.46
N GLN A 176 13.50 -1.45 -23.69
CA GLN A 176 13.91 -0.43 -22.72
C GLN A 176 12.99 -0.42 -21.50
N THR A 177 11.68 -0.46 -21.72
CA THR A 177 10.69 -0.48 -20.61
C THR A 177 10.87 -1.73 -19.74
N MET A 178 11.14 -2.89 -20.33
CA MET A 178 11.41 -4.11 -19.57
C MET A 178 12.73 -4.03 -18.79
N MET A 179 13.76 -3.41 -19.40
CA MET A 179 15.04 -3.21 -18.74
C MET A 179 14.91 -2.26 -17.54
N ASP A 180 14.25 -1.12 -17.72
CA ASP A 180 13.99 -0.14 -16.67
C ASP A 180 13.16 -0.75 -15.53
N PHE A 181 12.16 -1.57 -15.88
CA PHE A 181 11.40 -2.36 -14.92
C PHE A 181 12.28 -3.32 -14.12
N MET A 182 13.11 -4.13 -14.80
CA MET A 182 14.00 -5.08 -14.14
C MET A 182 15.00 -4.39 -13.22
N ILE A 183 15.52 -3.25 -13.64
CA ILE A 183 16.45 -2.45 -12.82
C ILE A 183 15.72 -1.86 -11.61
N SER A 184 14.54 -1.26 -11.81
CA SER A 184 13.78 -0.64 -10.73
C SER A 184 13.28 -1.69 -9.73
N ALA A 185 12.63 -2.75 -10.18
CA ALA A 185 12.07 -3.79 -9.31
C ALA A 185 13.17 -4.66 -8.70
N GLY A 186 14.08 -5.19 -9.52
CA GLY A 186 15.20 -6.02 -9.06
C GLY A 186 16.16 -5.24 -8.17
N GLY A 187 16.44 -3.99 -8.51
CA GLY A 187 17.22 -3.07 -7.68
C GLY A 187 16.54 -2.80 -6.35
N GLY A 188 15.22 -2.57 -6.33
CA GLY A 188 14.41 -2.41 -5.12
C GLY A 188 14.49 -3.64 -4.19
N VAL A 189 14.33 -4.84 -4.75
CA VAL A 189 14.48 -6.10 -3.99
C VAL A 189 15.88 -6.22 -3.38
N LEU A 190 16.92 -6.02 -4.20
CA LEU A 190 18.32 -6.13 -3.74
C LEU A 190 18.64 -5.08 -2.67
N PHE A 191 18.26 -3.83 -2.91
CA PHE A 191 18.49 -2.72 -1.99
C PHE A 191 17.75 -2.94 -0.67
N GLY A 192 16.48 -3.32 -0.71
CA GLY A 192 15.66 -3.63 0.48
C GLY A 192 16.24 -4.76 1.30
N PHE A 193 16.68 -5.85 0.65
CA PHE A 193 17.30 -6.98 1.31
C PHE A 193 18.62 -6.60 1.98
N VAL A 194 19.55 -5.95 1.25
CA VAL A 194 20.88 -5.57 1.76
C VAL A 194 20.74 -4.56 2.90
N SER A 195 19.91 -3.53 2.73
CA SER A 195 19.70 -2.51 3.75
C SER A 195 19.07 -3.09 5.01
N ALA A 196 18.06 -3.95 4.89
CA ALA A 196 17.47 -4.63 6.03
C ALA A 196 18.47 -5.54 6.75
N TRP A 197 19.31 -6.26 6.01
CA TRP A 197 20.36 -7.08 6.60
C TRP A 197 21.35 -6.26 7.41
N ILE A 198 21.81 -5.12 6.88
CA ILE A 198 22.71 -4.19 7.58
C ILE A 198 22.04 -3.66 8.86
N LEU A 199 20.76 -3.28 8.80
CA LEU A 199 20.00 -2.80 9.95
C LEU A 199 19.82 -3.88 11.01
N VAL A 200 19.52 -5.11 10.61
CA VAL A 200 19.43 -6.26 11.53
C VAL A 200 20.75 -6.51 12.24
N LEU A 201 21.87 -6.52 11.51
CA LEU A 201 23.19 -6.71 12.10
C LEU A 201 23.55 -5.57 13.07
N SER A 202 23.32 -4.33 12.70
CA SER A 202 23.58 -3.17 13.55
C SER A 202 22.76 -3.22 14.85
N ARG A 203 21.47 -3.59 14.74
CA ARG A 203 20.59 -3.77 15.89
C ARG A 203 21.09 -4.87 16.84
N GLN A 204 21.52 -6.01 16.31
CA GLN A 204 22.06 -7.10 17.13
C GLN A 204 23.31 -6.70 17.89
N VAL A 205 24.21 -5.92 17.27
CA VAL A 205 25.41 -5.38 17.93
C VAL A 205 25.01 -4.43 19.06
N TRP A 206 24.05 -3.54 18.86
CA TRP A 206 23.61 -2.56 19.84
C TRP A 206 22.89 -3.20 21.03
N LEU A 207 22.01 -4.17 20.76
CA LEU A 207 21.29 -4.89 21.81
C LEU A 207 22.25 -5.67 22.74
N ARG A 208 23.42 -6.08 22.25
CA ARG A 208 24.44 -6.75 23.06
C ARG A 208 25.28 -5.78 23.91
N SER A 209 25.34 -4.52 23.53
CA SER A 209 26.28 -3.55 24.11
C SER A 209 25.67 -2.63 25.17
N SER A 210 24.35 -2.50 25.29
CA SER A 210 23.73 -1.49 26.16
C SER A 210 22.39 -1.91 26.74
N TYR A 211 22.22 -1.68 28.06
CA TYR A 211 20.99 -1.99 28.82
C TYR A 211 19.77 -1.13 28.39
N ASN A 212 20.02 0.05 27.79
CA ASN A 212 18.98 1.00 27.32
C ASN A 212 18.77 0.97 25.80
N ALA A 213 19.28 -0.03 25.10
CA ALA A 213 19.23 -0.11 23.64
C ALA A 213 17.81 -0.32 23.06
N LEU A 214 16.83 -0.64 23.89
CA LEU A 214 15.46 -0.95 23.43
C LEU A 214 14.74 0.24 22.83
N ASN A 215 14.72 1.38 23.54
CA ASN A 215 14.03 2.58 23.05
C ASN A 215 14.71 3.11 21.79
N ALA A 216 16.05 3.07 21.72
CA ALA A 216 16.80 3.43 20.53
C ALA A 216 16.51 2.48 19.36
N SER A 217 16.43 1.18 19.62
CA SER A 217 16.08 0.16 18.64
C SER A 217 14.68 0.36 18.06
N LEU A 218 13.68 0.69 18.88
CA LEU A 218 12.32 0.99 18.45
C LEU A 218 12.24 2.26 17.60
N LEU A 219 12.96 3.32 17.99
CA LEU A 219 13.01 4.56 17.21
C LEU A 219 13.63 4.33 15.82
N ILE A 220 14.76 3.63 15.75
CA ILE A 220 15.38 3.26 14.48
C ILE A 220 14.40 2.45 13.63
N TYR A 221 13.72 1.52 14.24
CA TYR A 221 12.76 0.67 13.58
C TYR A 221 11.60 1.48 12.94
N ILE A 222 11.04 2.45 13.66
CA ILE A 222 9.98 3.33 13.15
C ILE A 222 10.49 4.23 12.01
N ILE A 223 11.74 4.71 12.10
CA ILE A 223 12.32 5.62 11.10
C ILE A 223 12.81 4.86 9.85
N THR A 224 13.11 3.57 9.99
CA THR A 224 13.66 2.74 8.91
C THR A 224 12.90 2.82 7.59
N PRO A 225 11.57 2.63 7.51
CA PRO A 225 10.86 2.65 6.24
C PRO A 225 10.97 3.99 5.50
N PHE A 226 11.00 5.11 6.23
CA PHE A 226 11.16 6.42 5.62
C PHE A 226 12.55 6.57 4.96
N ILE A 227 13.59 6.21 5.69
CA ILE A 227 14.97 6.30 5.18
C ILE A 227 15.14 5.37 3.97
N LEU A 228 14.64 4.14 4.06
CA LEU A 228 14.76 3.16 2.99
C LEU A 228 14.03 3.61 1.73
N TYR A 229 12.82 4.13 1.85
CA TYR A 229 12.04 4.61 0.72
C TYR A 229 12.79 5.71 -0.02
N TYR A 230 13.17 6.80 0.66
CA TYR A 230 13.83 7.92 0.02
C TYR A 230 15.25 7.58 -0.48
N ALA A 231 15.97 6.70 0.20
CA ALA A 231 17.28 6.24 -0.26
C ALA A 231 17.17 5.38 -1.54
N ALA A 232 16.17 4.51 -1.63
CA ALA A 232 15.93 3.71 -2.82
C ALA A 232 15.52 4.58 -4.02
N GLU A 233 14.58 5.52 -3.83
CA GLU A 233 14.17 6.47 -4.87
C GLU A 233 15.34 7.34 -5.36
N ALA A 234 16.22 7.77 -4.45
CA ALA A 234 17.42 8.52 -4.80
C ALA A 234 18.43 7.69 -5.65
N LEU A 235 18.39 6.36 -5.53
CA LEU A 235 19.17 5.43 -6.35
C LEU A 235 18.43 5.01 -7.63
N HIS A 236 17.28 5.60 -7.93
CA HIS A 236 16.42 5.25 -9.07
C HIS A 236 15.96 3.78 -9.08
N VAL A 237 15.77 3.20 -7.89
CA VAL A 237 15.16 1.88 -7.70
C VAL A 237 13.86 2.02 -6.92
N SER A 238 12.94 1.05 -7.05
CA SER A 238 11.63 1.15 -6.42
C SER A 238 11.70 1.18 -4.90
N GLY A 239 11.39 2.33 -4.29
CA GLY A 239 11.33 2.51 -2.85
C GLY A 239 10.24 1.66 -2.20
N ILE A 240 9.10 1.47 -2.88
CA ILE A 240 8.00 0.65 -2.39
C ILE A 240 8.42 -0.81 -2.27
N ILE A 241 9.04 -1.38 -3.31
CA ILE A 241 9.54 -2.77 -3.26
C ILE A 241 10.63 -2.91 -2.18
N ALA A 242 11.50 -1.91 -2.08
CA ALA A 242 12.58 -1.94 -1.09
C ALA A 242 12.03 -2.00 0.35
N VAL A 243 11.00 -1.22 0.69
CA VAL A 243 10.43 -1.23 2.05
C VAL A 243 9.64 -2.50 2.33
N VAL A 244 8.92 -3.06 1.36
CA VAL A 244 8.21 -4.35 1.50
C VAL A 244 9.19 -5.47 1.79
N VAL A 245 10.24 -5.59 0.98
CA VAL A 245 11.29 -6.62 1.16
C VAL A 245 11.99 -6.45 2.50
N ALA A 246 12.28 -5.21 2.89
CA ALA A 246 12.89 -4.92 4.17
C ALA A 246 11.99 -5.33 5.35
N GLY A 247 10.69 -5.07 5.27
CA GLY A 247 9.70 -5.53 6.26
C GLY A 247 9.70 -7.05 6.43
N LEU A 248 9.68 -7.78 5.32
CA LEU A 248 9.75 -9.25 5.31
C LEU A 248 11.05 -9.79 5.94
N VAL A 249 12.20 -9.17 5.63
CA VAL A 249 13.51 -9.56 6.21
C VAL A 249 13.55 -9.31 7.72
N HIS A 250 13.01 -8.19 8.17
CA HIS A 250 12.91 -7.87 9.59
C HIS A 250 12.03 -8.87 10.35
N ASN A 251 10.93 -9.32 9.75
CA ASN A 251 10.11 -10.37 10.33
C ASN A 251 10.87 -11.70 10.46
N ALA A 252 11.64 -12.09 9.42
CA ALA A 252 12.46 -13.30 9.45
C ALA A 252 13.42 -13.32 10.65
N GLU A 253 14.01 -12.17 10.95
CA GLU A 253 14.94 -12.02 12.07
C GLU A 253 14.22 -12.03 13.41
N ALA A 254 13.10 -11.31 13.54
CA ALA A 254 12.33 -11.23 14.76
C ALA A 254 11.85 -12.62 15.24
N GLN A 255 11.44 -13.49 14.31
CA GLN A 255 11.05 -14.87 14.62
C GLN A 255 12.22 -15.76 15.05
N ARG A 256 13.45 -15.48 14.60
CA ARG A 256 14.66 -16.23 14.93
C ARG A 256 15.39 -15.72 16.17
N SER A 257 15.17 -14.47 16.53
CA SER A 257 15.88 -13.80 17.62
C SER A 257 15.35 -14.24 18.99
N ARG A 258 16.20 -14.96 19.74
CA ARG A 258 15.95 -15.32 21.15
C ARG A 258 16.36 -14.21 22.13
N LEU A 259 16.81 -13.05 21.64
CA LEU A 259 17.42 -12.00 22.45
C LEU A 259 16.41 -11.01 23.04
N LEU A 260 15.15 -11.06 22.63
CA LEU A 260 14.11 -10.16 23.11
C LEU A 260 13.25 -10.83 24.18
N ASN A 261 13.04 -10.14 25.29
CA ASN A 261 12.11 -10.57 26.33
C ASN A 261 10.67 -10.53 25.79
N SER A 262 9.82 -11.49 26.15
CA SER A 262 8.45 -11.60 25.63
C SER A 262 7.62 -10.31 25.77
N GLN A 263 7.75 -9.60 26.89
CA GLN A 263 7.07 -8.32 27.12
C GLN A 263 7.49 -7.21 26.14
N GLN A 264 8.76 -7.21 25.75
CA GLN A 264 9.30 -6.20 24.83
C GLN A 264 8.85 -6.44 23.39
N VAL A 265 8.73 -7.71 23.02
CA VAL A 265 8.20 -8.13 21.72
C VAL A 265 6.72 -7.75 21.63
N HIS A 266 5.92 -8.01 22.66
CA HIS A 266 4.50 -7.63 22.69
C HIS A 266 4.31 -6.12 22.58
N PHE A 267 5.06 -5.32 23.34
CA PHE A 267 4.98 -3.86 23.25
C PHE A 267 5.34 -3.32 21.86
N ALA A 268 6.37 -3.88 21.23
CA ALA A 268 6.75 -3.49 19.86
C ALA A 268 5.67 -3.84 18.85
N PHE A 269 5.05 -5.00 18.93
CA PHE A 269 3.95 -5.40 18.06
C PHE A 269 2.70 -4.55 18.27
N ASP A 270 2.33 -4.23 19.50
CA ASP A 270 1.19 -3.37 19.81
C ASP A 270 1.39 -1.95 19.25
N LEU A 271 2.61 -1.40 19.41
CA LEU A 271 2.95 -0.08 18.89
C LEU A 271 2.93 -0.06 17.36
N VAL A 272 3.49 -1.08 16.70
CA VAL A 272 3.45 -1.22 15.25
C VAL A 272 2.01 -1.35 14.75
N SER A 273 1.19 -2.18 15.39
CA SER A 273 -0.23 -2.33 15.06
C SER A 273 -0.99 -1.00 15.14
N MET A 274 -0.74 -0.22 16.22
CA MET A 274 -1.37 1.09 16.38
C MET A 274 -0.94 2.08 15.30
N ILE A 275 0.35 2.11 14.95
CA ILE A 275 0.86 2.99 13.88
C ILE A 275 0.28 2.58 12.53
N THR A 276 0.21 1.28 12.24
CA THR A 276 -0.38 0.74 11.02
C THR A 276 -1.87 1.12 10.91
N GLU A 277 -2.63 1.01 12.01
CA GLU A 277 -4.04 1.43 12.06
C GLU A 277 -4.20 2.92 11.76
N ILE A 278 -3.31 3.78 12.28
CA ILE A 278 -3.32 5.23 12.00
C ILE A 278 -3.01 5.50 10.52
N PHE A 279 -1.96 4.89 9.97
CA PHE A 279 -1.60 5.10 8.56
C PHE A 279 -2.68 4.59 7.62
N ASN A 280 -3.25 3.43 7.90
CA ASN A 280 -4.36 2.90 7.11
C ASN A 280 -5.58 3.84 7.16
N SER A 281 -5.95 4.32 8.35
CA SER A 281 -7.02 5.32 8.48
C SER A 281 -6.73 6.60 7.72
N MET A 282 -5.46 7.08 7.70
CA MET A 282 -5.07 8.27 6.90
C MET A 282 -5.26 8.04 5.40
N VAL A 283 -4.95 6.84 4.89
CA VAL A 283 -5.19 6.48 3.48
C VAL A 283 -6.67 6.57 3.15
N PHE A 284 -7.55 6.00 3.99
CA PHE A 284 -9.00 6.05 3.77
C PHE A 284 -9.58 7.47 3.92
N VAL A 285 -9.04 8.31 4.80
CA VAL A 285 -9.42 9.73 4.90
C VAL A 285 -9.07 10.48 3.60
N VAL A 286 -7.86 10.29 3.06
CA VAL A 286 -7.47 10.89 1.78
C VAL A 286 -8.34 10.39 0.64
N LEU A 287 -8.64 9.11 0.61
CA LEU A 287 -9.53 8.51 -0.40
C LEU A 287 -10.93 9.11 -0.33
N GLY A 288 -11.52 9.26 0.86
CA GLY A 288 -12.83 9.90 1.04
C GLY A 288 -12.83 11.37 0.60
N PHE A 289 -11.78 12.12 0.95
CA PHE A 289 -11.60 13.51 0.53
C PHE A 289 -11.53 13.63 -1.00
N MET A 290 -10.66 12.85 -1.65
CA MET A 290 -10.51 12.86 -3.10
C MET A 290 -11.78 12.39 -3.83
N PHE A 291 -12.51 11.45 -3.28
CA PHE A 291 -13.76 10.97 -3.86
C PHE A 291 -14.78 12.11 -4.00
N ILE A 292 -15.01 12.90 -2.94
CA ILE A 292 -15.92 14.06 -3.02
C ILE A 292 -15.34 15.17 -3.89
N GLN A 293 -14.03 15.39 -3.85
CA GLN A 293 -13.37 16.38 -4.71
C GLN A 293 -13.63 16.11 -6.20
N ILE A 294 -13.50 14.86 -6.63
CA ILE A 294 -13.79 14.46 -8.02
C ILE A 294 -15.27 14.66 -8.34
N LEU A 295 -16.17 14.24 -7.44
CA LEU A 295 -17.61 14.38 -7.64
C LEU A 295 -18.09 15.85 -7.77
N VAL A 296 -17.47 16.76 -7.01
CA VAL A 296 -17.88 18.18 -6.96
C VAL A 296 -17.22 18.98 -8.09
N ASN A 297 -15.92 18.74 -8.37
CA ASN A 297 -15.18 19.51 -9.37
C ASN A 297 -15.54 19.14 -10.81
N ASP A 298 -15.85 17.86 -11.08
CA ASP A 298 -16.41 17.44 -12.35
C ASP A 298 -17.92 17.73 -12.34
N HIS A 299 -18.30 18.97 -12.52
CA HIS A 299 -19.71 19.38 -12.65
C HIS A 299 -20.51 18.25 -13.31
N PHE A 300 -21.50 17.68 -12.62
CA PHE A 300 -22.38 16.59 -13.07
C PHE A 300 -22.91 16.85 -14.48
N GLY A 301 -22.05 16.78 -15.49
CA GLY A 301 -22.30 16.96 -16.90
C GLY A 301 -22.30 15.60 -17.61
N HIS A 302 -22.44 15.60 -18.93
CA HIS A 302 -22.50 14.40 -19.77
C HIS A 302 -21.35 13.38 -19.59
N GLY A 303 -20.31 13.71 -18.80
CA GLY A 303 -19.20 12.81 -18.44
C GLY A 303 -19.51 11.81 -17.32
N SER A 304 -20.49 12.06 -16.46
CA SER A 304 -20.75 11.23 -15.28
C SER A 304 -21.20 9.80 -15.61
N LEU A 305 -21.95 9.61 -16.70
CA LEU A 305 -22.32 8.28 -17.23
C LEU A 305 -21.11 7.50 -17.74
N ASN A 306 -20.13 8.18 -18.35
CA ASN A 306 -18.93 7.54 -18.83
C ASN A 306 -18.04 7.07 -17.67
N PHE A 307 -17.90 7.85 -16.58
CA PHE A 307 -17.17 7.43 -15.39
C PHE A 307 -17.82 6.23 -14.72
N LEU A 308 -19.15 6.19 -14.62
CA LEU A 308 -19.88 5.04 -14.08
C LEU A 308 -19.67 3.79 -14.95
N MET A 309 -19.77 3.93 -16.28
CA MET A 309 -19.50 2.82 -17.20
C MET A 309 -18.05 2.32 -17.08
N ILE A 310 -17.08 3.22 -17.01
CA ILE A 310 -15.67 2.88 -16.78
C ILE A 310 -15.51 2.06 -15.50
N GLY A 311 -16.07 2.53 -14.38
CA GLY A 311 -16.02 1.83 -13.10
C GLY A 311 -16.67 0.44 -13.14
N VAL A 312 -17.84 0.32 -13.75
CA VAL A 312 -18.52 -0.97 -13.91
C VAL A 312 -17.73 -1.95 -14.77
N VAL A 313 -17.18 -1.49 -15.90
CA VAL A 313 -16.39 -2.36 -16.79
C VAL A 313 -15.11 -2.82 -16.11
N LEU A 314 -14.40 -1.93 -15.41
CA LEU A 314 -13.22 -2.28 -14.64
C LEU A 314 -13.56 -3.30 -13.55
N TYR A 315 -14.61 -3.07 -12.78
CA TYR A 315 -15.07 -3.99 -11.73
C TYR A 315 -15.43 -5.37 -12.30
N VAL A 316 -16.29 -5.41 -13.32
CA VAL A 316 -16.72 -6.68 -13.93
C VAL A 316 -15.54 -7.42 -14.54
N SER A 317 -14.64 -6.73 -15.25
CA SER A 317 -13.46 -7.34 -15.86
C SER A 317 -12.52 -7.93 -14.80
N THR A 318 -12.29 -7.22 -13.70
CA THR A 318 -11.42 -7.67 -12.61
C THR A 318 -12.03 -8.89 -11.89
N VAL A 319 -13.34 -8.86 -11.64
CA VAL A 319 -14.07 -9.99 -11.04
C VAL A 319 -14.01 -11.22 -11.95
N LEU A 320 -14.28 -11.07 -13.25
CA LEU A 320 -14.27 -12.19 -14.22
C LEU A 320 -12.90 -12.89 -14.33
N VAL A 321 -11.81 -12.14 -14.17
CA VAL A 321 -10.46 -12.74 -14.22
C VAL A 321 -10.11 -13.48 -12.94
N ARG A 322 -10.72 -13.11 -11.81
CA ARG A 322 -10.42 -13.70 -10.49
C ARG A 322 -11.29 -14.90 -10.15
N TYR A 323 -12.44 -15.05 -10.80
CA TYR A 323 -13.37 -16.17 -10.65
C TYR A 323 -13.48 -17.00 -11.92
#